data_1c77b37a8811be80bb2480155ca87845
#
_entry.id   1c77b37a8811be80bb2480155ca87845
#
_cell.length_a   1.000
_cell.length_b   1.000
_cell.length_c   1.000
_cell.angle_alpha   90.00
_cell.angle_beta   90.00
_cell.angle_gamma   90.00
#
_symmetry.space_group_name_H-M   'P 1'
#
loop_
_entity.id
_entity.type
_entity.pdbx_description
1 polymer ?
#
loop_
_entity_poly.entity_id
_entity_poly.type
_entity_poly.pdbx_seq_one_letter_code
_entity_poly.pdbx_strand_id
1 'polypeptide(L)'
;MIKTIKKLALLFIALTGLLSCNKWLEATSSTQVSDATLFSSRSGFQDALCGVYISMGEEAEYGAMWSWYVNELAYGPYAQQFSPLFTAIQNHEWDDNNVNSLISQMWKAGYYSIANINKVLYELDAKPDVVSDRIEWNLMKGELLALRAYIHFDLMRMFGLVQLSDADYEKYTVPYVTAYDKEPTPQRTYRETLALLEDDLNTAVSLLEDDPIRGKASEAWLINANADGFWDARDKRMNYFAAKALKARVLLFRYELDAAAALAQEVITEATAAGACQWVDADAMTKATSNDVIDWTFSSEQLFSLEVTGLQSLTDAYIFNTLGSGSSSILIDKAAADLSLFNTATIPASEDIRGPALMLKFYGSQYRPYKYYNNSSYYAGYRNRIPMIKLSEMYLILAEVAAEKKDQDKLFQALIDVRSHRGIQDPSPINCDPNFISPNYWFSGLLMEIVREFNGENVGYFAARRISPKAHAWINIDMNWVNRIISLTPYCYPTDELSYGRHQDL
;
A
#
# COMPACT_ATOMS: atom_id res chain seq x y z
N MET A 1 -45.22 33.67 57.84
CA MET A 1 -43.85 33.16 58.04
C MET A 1 -43.60 31.78 57.41
N ILE A 2 -44.42 30.77 57.70
CA ILE A 2 -44.17 29.36 57.17
C ILE A 2 -44.26 29.27 55.68
N LYS A 3 -45.11 30.00 54.95
CA LYS A 3 -45.20 30.00 53.48
C LYS A 3 -44.00 30.64 52.81
N THR A 4 -43.33 31.60 53.45
CA THR A 4 -42.14 32.28 52.91
C THR A 4 -40.91 31.41 53.07
N ILE A 5 -40.78 30.63 54.15
CA ILE A 5 -39.69 29.70 54.41
C ILE A 5 -39.74 28.52 53.41
N LYS A 6 -40.93 28.00 53.07
CA LYS A 6 -41.10 26.95 52.07
C LYS A 6 -40.74 27.42 50.68
N LYS A 7 -40.98 28.67 50.29
CA LYS A 7 -40.55 29.22 48.98
C LYS A 7 -39.06 29.46 48.94
N LEU A 8 -38.41 29.90 50.05
CA LEU A 8 -36.94 30.00 50.08
C LEU A 8 -36.24 28.64 50.02
N ALA A 9 -36.79 27.62 50.72
CA ALA A 9 -36.23 26.26 50.65
C ALA A 9 -36.36 25.64 49.27
N LEU A 10 -37.48 25.84 48.55
CA LEU A 10 -37.62 25.39 47.15
C LEU A 10 -36.66 26.11 46.15
N LEU A 11 -36.43 27.42 46.42
CA LEU A 11 -35.49 28.20 45.60
C LEU A 11 -34.03 27.74 45.81
N PHE A 12 -33.67 27.36 47.05
CA PHE A 12 -32.35 26.87 47.40
C PHE A 12 -32.09 25.47 46.82
N ILE A 13 -33.10 24.58 46.78
CA ILE A 13 -33.02 23.25 46.14
C ILE A 13 -32.93 23.37 44.63
N ALA A 14 -33.60 24.35 44.01
CA ALA A 14 -33.50 24.62 42.57
C ALA A 14 -32.12 25.19 42.17
N LEU A 15 -31.49 26.04 43.03
CA LEU A 15 -30.16 26.58 42.77
C LEU A 15 -29.04 25.55 42.96
N THR A 16 -29.19 24.60 43.90
CA THR A 16 -28.18 23.52 44.08
C THR A 16 -28.25 22.45 43.01
N GLY A 17 -29.42 22.27 42.36
CA GLY A 17 -29.59 21.37 41.19
C GLY A 17 -28.90 21.86 39.91
N LEU A 18 -28.64 23.18 39.81
CA LEU A 18 -27.96 23.74 38.60
C LEU A 18 -26.43 23.72 38.66
N LEU A 19 -25.84 23.36 39.81
CA LEU A 19 -24.38 23.27 39.98
C LEU A 19 -23.85 21.84 39.88
N SER A 20 -24.70 20.84 39.64
CA SER A 20 -24.33 19.40 39.69
C SER A 20 -24.12 18.72 38.34
N CYS A 21 -24.22 19.42 37.20
CA CYS A 21 -24.22 18.76 35.90
C CYS A 21 -22.96 18.91 35.03
N ASN A 22 -21.90 19.58 35.49
CA ASN A 22 -20.71 19.73 34.66
C ASN A 22 -19.73 18.53 34.72
N LYS A 23 -19.84 17.66 35.73
CA LYS A 23 -18.96 16.48 35.83
C LYS A 23 -19.53 15.19 35.20
N TRP A 24 -20.79 15.16 34.82
CA TRP A 24 -21.42 13.97 34.22
C TRP A 24 -21.32 13.93 32.70
N LEU A 25 -20.99 15.06 32.07
CA LEU A 25 -20.67 15.12 30.63
C LEU A 25 -19.19 14.83 30.32
N GLU A 26 -18.35 14.71 31.34
CA GLU A 26 -16.98 14.22 31.26
C GLU A 26 -16.88 12.72 31.60
N ALA A 27 -17.85 11.93 31.20
CA ALA A 27 -17.68 10.48 31.18
C ALA A 27 -16.70 10.13 30.06
N THR A 28 -15.42 10.38 30.27
CA THR A 28 -14.36 9.68 29.55
C THR A 28 -14.60 8.20 29.80
N SER A 29 -14.93 7.46 28.75
CA SER A 29 -14.91 6.00 28.77
C SER A 29 -13.59 5.61 29.43
N SER A 30 -13.63 4.81 30.50
CA SER A 30 -12.45 4.41 31.27
C SER A 30 -11.42 3.59 30.47
N THR A 31 -11.65 3.43 29.18
CA THR A 31 -10.81 2.73 28.20
C THR A 31 -10.18 3.64 27.14
N GLN A 32 -10.56 4.91 27.05
CA GLN A 32 -9.91 5.87 26.14
C GLN A 32 -8.89 6.72 26.88
N VAL A 33 -7.62 6.53 26.53
CA VAL A 33 -6.54 7.44 26.98
C VAL A 33 -6.78 8.80 26.35
N SER A 34 -6.82 9.87 27.16
CA SER A 34 -6.98 11.22 26.62
C SER A 34 -5.77 11.62 25.79
N ASP A 35 -5.96 12.45 24.76
CA ASP A 35 -4.84 13.01 23.95
C ASP A 35 -3.77 13.64 24.84
N ALA A 36 -4.17 14.38 25.88
CA ALA A 36 -3.26 15.00 26.82
C ALA A 36 -2.38 13.98 27.55
N THR A 37 -2.93 12.82 27.89
CA THR A 37 -2.18 11.73 28.53
C THR A 37 -1.31 11.00 27.53
N LEU A 38 -1.84 10.66 26.34
CA LEU A 38 -1.11 9.96 25.29
C LEU A 38 0.17 10.72 24.91
N PHE A 39 0.07 11.99 24.58
CA PHE A 39 1.19 12.83 24.15
C PHE A 39 1.97 13.49 25.30
N SER A 40 1.90 12.94 26.51
CA SER A 40 2.70 13.40 27.65
C SER A 40 3.99 12.63 27.86
N SER A 41 4.22 11.56 27.11
CA SER A 41 5.38 10.68 27.25
C SER A 41 5.93 10.21 25.90
N ARG A 42 7.20 9.83 25.86
CA ARG A 42 7.85 9.20 24.72
C ARG A 42 7.10 7.95 24.26
N SER A 43 6.74 7.06 25.17
CA SER A 43 5.99 5.84 24.84
C SER A 43 4.62 6.15 24.24
N GLY A 44 3.95 7.21 24.69
CA GLY A 44 2.69 7.62 24.09
C GLY A 44 2.83 8.09 22.63
N PHE A 45 3.93 8.75 22.26
CA PHE A 45 4.23 9.04 20.86
C PHE A 45 4.53 7.78 20.05
N GLN A 46 5.23 6.80 20.62
CA GLN A 46 5.47 5.50 20.01
C GLN A 46 4.14 4.75 19.77
N ASP A 47 3.25 4.73 20.77
CA ASP A 47 1.91 4.12 20.65
C ASP A 47 1.07 4.82 19.59
N ALA A 48 1.13 6.15 19.51
CA ALA A 48 0.42 6.92 18.49
C ALA A 48 0.94 6.62 17.08
N LEU A 49 2.25 6.49 16.90
CA LEU A 49 2.86 6.07 15.64
C LEU A 49 2.45 4.64 15.26
N CYS A 50 2.44 3.69 16.22
CA CYS A 50 1.88 2.35 15.99
C CYS A 50 0.41 2.41 15.58
N GLY A 51 -0.39 3.30 16.20
CA GLY A 51 -1.78 3.52 15.85
C GLY A 51 -1.99 3.95 14.39
N VAL A 52 -1.06 4.71 13.81
CA VAL A 52 -1.07 5.06 12.38
C VAL A 52 -0.92 3.79 11.52
N TYR A 53 0.06 2.93 11.82
CA TYR A 53 0.25 1.68 11.07
C TYR A 53 -0.94 0.73 11.23
N ILE A 54 -1.55 0.67 12.42
CA ILE A 54 -2.77 -0.11 12.66
C ILE A 54 -3.92 0.40 11.79
N SER A 55 -4.13 1.72 11.73
CA SER A 55 -5.19 2.28 10.88
C SER A 55 -4.98 1.98 9.41
N MET A 56 -3.74 2.05 8.91
CA MET A 56 -3.41 1.66 7.54
C MET A 56 -3.65 0.16 7.27
N GLY A 57 -3.52 -0.69 8.29
CA GLY A 57 -3.76 -2.13 8.21
C GLY A 57 -5.22 -2.56 8.27
N GLU A 58 -6.18 -1.63 8.40
CA GLU A 58 -7.60 -1.94 8.40
C GLU A 58 -8.08 -2.46 7.03
N GLU A 59 -9.17 -3.27 7.03
CA GLU A 59 -9.73 -3.90 5.84
C GLU A 59 -10.00 -2.90 4.70
N ALA A 60 -10.55 -1.73 5.05
CA ALA A 60 -10.95 -0.70 4.10
C ALA A 60 -9.76 0.05 3.45
N GLU A 61 -8.54 -0.18 3.91
CA GLU A 61 -7.32 0.41 3.39
C GLU A 61 -6.36 -0.69 2.90
N TYR A 62 -5.10 -0.69 3.32
CA TYR A 62 -4.11 -1.67 2.84
C TYR A 62 -4.32 -3.08 3.40
N GLY A 63 -5.10 -3.25 4.48
CA GLY A 63 -5.42 -4.57 5.03
C GLY A 63 -6.09 -5.51 4.02
N ALA A 64 -6.91 -4.96 3.10
CA ALA A 64 -7.51 -5.73 2.02
C ALA A 64 -7.85 -4.89 0.78
N MET A 65 -8.71 -3.85 0.91
CA MET A 65 -9.38 -3.24 -0.25
C MET A 65 -8.39 -2.54 -1.20
N TRP A 66 -7.36 -1.86 -0.68
CA TRP A 66 -6.36 -1.15 -1.48
C TRP A 66 -5.27 -2.08 -2.00
N SER A 67 -5.09 -3.27 -1.43
CA SER A 67 -4.04 -4.21 -1.81
C SER A 67 -4.58 -5.38 -2.65
N TRP A 68 -5.04 -6.43 -2.01
CA TRP A 68 -5.31 -7.73 -2.64
C TRP A 68 -6.80 -8.02 -2.89
N TYR A 69 -7.72 -7.07 -2.59
CA TYR A 69 -9.15 -7.29 -2.79
C TYR A 69 -9.73 -6.41 -3.91
N VAL A 70 -10.19 -5.17 -3.63
CA VAL A 70 -10.94 -4.36 -4.61
C VAL A 70 -10.06 -3.97 -5.79
N ASN A 71 -8.86 -3.44 -5.53
CA ASN A 71 -7.93 -3.07 -6.59
C ASN A 71 -7.52 -4.28 -7.44
N GLU A 72 -7.26 -5.42 -6.81
CA GLU A 72 -6.88 -6.64 -7.53
C GLU A 72 -8.02 -7.17 -8.39
N LEU A 73 -9.25 -7.23 -7.88
CA LEU A 73 -10.42 -7.64 -8.67
C LEU A 73 -10.67 -6.74 -9.87
N ALA A 74 -10.38 -5.46 -9.76
CA ALA A 74 -10.62 -4.48 -10.82
C ALA A 74 -9.75 -4.73 -12.07
N TYR A 75 -8.51 -5.22 -11.90
CA TYR A 75 -7.60 -5.37 -13.05
C TYR A 75 -7.05 -6.79 -13.22
N GLY A 76 -7.00 -7.59 -12.15
CA GLY A 76 -6.28 -8.86 -12.13
C GLY A 76 -6.95 -9.99 -12.93
N PRO A 77 -6.23 -11.11 -13.15
CA PRO A 77 -6.69 -12.25 -13.93
C PRO A 77 -7.65 -13.15 -13.16
N TYR A 78 -8.55 -12.55 -12.39
CA TYR A 78 -9.46 -13.28 -11.52
C TYR A 78 -10.66 -13.82 -12.28
N ALA A 79 -11.04 -15.05 -11.92
CA ALA A 79 -12.18 -15.73 -12.51
C ALA A 79 -13.49 -14.98 -12.21
N GLN A 80 -14.36 -14.96 -13.19
CA GLN A 80 -15.72 -14.49 -12.95
C GLN A 80 -16.41 -15.39 -11.93
N GLN A 81 -16.89 -14.80 -10.86
CA GLN A 81 -17.60 -15.46 -9.78
C GLN A 81 -19.10 -15.24 -9.92
N PHE A 82 -19.90 -16.08 -9.26
CA PHE A 82 -21.35 -15.88 -9.14
C PHE A 82 -21.71 -14.76 -8.14
N SER A 83 -20.78 -13.88 -7.84
CA SER A 83 -20.98 -12.72 -6.97
C SER A 83 -21.30 -11.48 -7.81
N PRO A 84 -22.50 -10.91 -7.70
CA PRO A 84 -22.83 -9.66 -8.40
C PRO A 84 -21.84 -8.54 -8.07
N LEU A 85 -21.40 -8.44 -6.81
CA LEU A 85 -20.43 -7.44 -6.37
C LEU A 85 -19.08 -7.60 -7.08
N PHE A 86 -18.54 -8.83 -7.14
CA PHE A 86 -17.28 -9.10 -7.82
C PHE A 86 -17.38 -8.80 -9.32
N THR A 87 -18.50 -9.18 -9.93
CA THR A 87 -18.76 -8.88 -11.35
C THR A 87 -18.83 -7.38 -11.61
N ALA A 88 -19.50 -6.62 -10.75
CA ALA A 88 -19.59 -5.17 -10.87
C ALA A 88 -18.22 -4.49 -10.73
N ILE A 89 -17.39 -4.93 -9.78
CA ILE A 89 -15.98 -4.45 -9.64
C ILE A 89 -15.18 -4.76 -10.92
N GLN A 90 -15.28 -5.98 -11.44
CA GLN A 90 -14.57 -6.43 -12.65
C GLN A 90 -15.01 -5.71 -13.91
N ASN A 91 -16.25 -5.25 -13.95
CA ASN A 91 -16.82 -4.47 -15.06
C ASN A 91 -16.62 -2.96 -14.89
N HIS A 92 -16.00 -2.51 -13.79
CA HIS A 92 -15.80 -1.09 -13.44
C HIS A 92 -17.14 -0.32 -13.30
N GLU A 93 -18.16 -0.98 -12.76
CA GLU A 93 -19.48 -0.38 -12.48
C GLU A 93 -19.39 0.43 -11.16
N TRP A 94 -18.61 1.52 -11.19
CA TRP A 94 -18.31 2.31 -9.99
C TRP A 94 -19.51 3.03 -9.39
N ASP A 95 -20.57 3.21 -10.15
CA ASP A 95 -21.86 3.79 -9.77
C ASP A 95 -22.85 2.74 -9.21
N ASP A 96 -22.53 1.44 -9.26
CA ASP A 96 -23.28 0.41 -8.51
C ASP A 96 -23.25 0.74 -7.00
N ASN A 97 -24.40 0.67 -6.34
CA ASN A 97 -24.51 1.08 -4.93
C ASN A 97 -23.55 0.35 -3.97
N ASN A 98 -23.33 -0.95 -4.19
CA ASN A 98 -22.46 -1.74 -3.34
C ASN A 98 -21.00 -1.41 -3.62
N VAL A 99 -20.62 -1.26 -4.90
CA VAL A 99 -19.27 -0.88 -5.30
C VAL A 99 -18.95 0.53 -4.81
N ASN A 100 -19.87 1.49 -5.01
CA ASN A 100 -19.71 2.87 -4.52
C ASN A 100 -19.57 2.93 -3.00
N SER A 101 -20.29 2.06 -2.26
CA SER A 101 -20.13 1.93 -0.79
C SER A 101 -18.72 1.49 -0.42
N LEU A 102 -18.12 0.52 -1.13
CA LEU A 102 -16.72 0.10 -0.89
C LEU A 102 -15.75 1.23 -1.21
N ILE A 103 -15.90 1.88 -2.36
CA ILE A 103 -15.07 3.03 -2.76
C ILE A 103 -15.14 4.15 -1.72
N SER A 104 -16.34 4.43 -1.17
CA SER A 104 -16.53 5.42 -0.10
C SER A 104 -15.83 5.01 1.19
N GLN A 105 -15.81 3.73 1.54
CA GLN A 105 -15.06 3.23 2.69
C GLN A 105 -13.55 3.36 2.46
N MET A 106 -13.06 3.02 1.29
CA MET A 106 -11.65 3.18 0.90
C MET A 106 -11.20 4.66 1.03
N TRP A 107 -11.97 5.60 0.51
CA TRP A 107 -11.70 7.03 0.63
C TRP A 107 -11.63 7.48 2.09
N LYS A 108 -12.64 7.13 2.89
CA LYS A 108 -12.73 7.50 4.31
C LYS A 108 -11.57 6.90 5.12
N ALA A 109 -11.17 5.66 4.85
CA ALA A 109 -10.06 5.01 5.54
C ALA A 109 -8.74 5.75 5.30
N GLY A 110 -8.40 6.07 4.05
CA GLY A 110 -7.17 6.80 3.74
C GLY A 110 -7.12 8.17 4.40
N TYR A 111 -8.21 8.95 4.36
CA TYR A 111 -8.24 10.25 5.04
C TYR A 111 -8.28 10.14 6.56
N TYR A 112 -8.81 9.05 7.12
CA TYR A 112 -8.71 8.77 8.55
C TYR A 112 -7.25 8.51 8.98
N SER A 113 -6.51 7.72 8.21
CA SER A 113 -5.07 7.50 8.45
C SER A 113 -4.27 8.81 8.32
N ILE A 114 -4.57 9.65 7.30
CA ILE A 114 -3.95 10.98 7.14
C ILE A 114 -4.26 11.88 8.35
N ALA A 115 -5.49 11.88 8.86
CA ALA A 115 -5.86 12.67 10.04
C ALA A 115 -5.06 12.23 11.29
N ASN A 116 -4.89 10.91 11.49
CA ASN A 116 -4.05 10.37 12.56
C ASN A 116 -2.60 10.81 12.40
N ILE A 117 -2.04 10.72 11.18
CA ILE A 117 -0.68 11.20 10.89
C ILE A 117 -0.54 12.68 11.23
N ASN A 118 -1.44 13.53 10.75
CA ASN A 118 -1.40 14.96 11.00
C ASN A 118 -1.56 15.30 12.50
N LYS A 119 -2.35 14.51 13.24
CA LYS A 119 -2.46 14.64 14.70
C LYS A 119 -1.11 14.39 15.37
N VAL A 120 -0.43 13.29 15.04
CA VAL A 120 0.86 12.98 15.66
C VAL A 120 1.92 14.01 15.27
N LEU A 121 1.96 14.46 14.00
CA LEU A 121 2.85 15.53 13.55
C LEU A 121 2.63 16.84 14.31
N TYR A 122 1.37 17.24 14.48
CA TYR A 122 1.01 18.43 15.24
C TYR A 122 1.51 18.37 16.70
N GLU A 123 1.25 17.25 17.39
CA GLU A 123 1.66 17.06 18.78
C GLU A 123 3.20 16.96 18.92
N LEU A 124 3.86 16.33 17.96
CA LEU A 124 5.32 16.21 17.95
C LEU A 124 6.01 17.56 17.80
N ASP A 125 5.48 18.44 16.94
CA ASP A 125 5.98 19.80 16.76
C ASP A 125 5.63 20.71 17.96
N ALA A 126 4.47 20.49 18.60
CA ALA A 126 4.05 21.26 19.76
C ALA A 126 4.79 20.87 21.07
N LYS A 127 5.32 19.65 21.14
CA LYS A 127 5.94 19.08 22.36
C LYS A 127 7.31 18.47 22.08
N PRO A 128 8.26 19.22 21.51
CA PRO A 128 9.55 18.67 21.08
C PRO A 128 10.40 18.09 22.23
N ASP A 129 10.16 18.54 23.47
CA ASP A 129 10.92 18.08 24.65
C ASP A 129 10.47 16.71 25.16
N VAL A 130 9.29 16.21 24.74
CA VAL A 130 8.77 14.91 25.18
C VAL A 130 9.53 13.77 24.47
N VAL A 131 9.84 13.93 23.19
CA VAL A 131 10.76 13.05 22.45
C VAL A 131 12.10 13.77 22.34
N SER A 132 12.84 13.76 23.43
CA SER A 132 14.06 14.58 23.59
C SER A 132 15.27 14.09 22.78
N ASP A 133 15.32 12.81 22.41
CA ASP A 133 16.34 12.29 21.51
C ASP A 133 16.08 12.78 20.08
N ARG A 134 17.06 13.49 19.50
CA ARG A 134 16.89 14.12 18.21
C ARG A 134 16.80 13.13 17.05
N ILE A 135 17.49 12.00 17.14
CA ILE A 135 17.41 10.95 16.11
C ILE A 135 16.01 10.34 16.13
N GLU A 136 15.51 9.99 17.32
CA GLU A 136 14.17 9.43 17.47
C GLU A 136 13.09 10.39 16.99
N TRP A 137 13.19 11.67 17.35
CA TRP A 137 12.27 12.71 16.86
C TRP A 137 12.29 12.81 15.33
N ASN A 138 13.47 12.80 14.73
CA ASN A 138 13.64 12.81 13.28
C ASN A 138 13.04 11.56 12.62
N LEU A 139 13.27 10.37 13.20
CA LEU A 139 12.70 9.12 12.69
C LEU A 139 11.16 9.16 12.71
N MET A 140 10.55 9.56 13.83
CA MET A 140 9.10 9.68 13.93
C MET A 140 8.53 10.65 12.91
N LYS A 141 9.11 11.85 12.81
CA LYS A 141 8.63 12.87 11.87
C LYS A 141 8.84 12.44 10.42
N GLY A 142 10.00 11.88 10.11
CA GLY A 142 10.31 11.38 8.76
C GLY A 142 9.37 10.27 8.32
N GLU A 143 9.07 9.29 9.20
CA GLU A 143 8.08 8.24 8.90
C GLU A 143 6.71 8.83 8.62
N LEU A 144 6.21 9.70 9.49
CA LEU A 144 4.88 10.29 9.36
C LEU A 144 4.72 11.10 8.07
N LEU A 145 5.73 11.91 7.70
CA LEU A 145 5.70 12.65 6.44
C LEU A 145 5.69 11.74 5.22
N ALA A 146 6.54 10.70 5.22
CA ALA A 146 6.58 9.75 4.11
C ALA A 146 5.29 8.91 4.03
N LEU A 147 4.67 8.52 5.14
CA LEU A 147 3.38 7.84 5.16
C LEU A 147 2.26 8.76 4.65
N ARG A 148 2.26 10.04 5.04
CA ARG A 148 1.31 11.03 4.51
C ARG A 148 1.41 11.16 2.99
N ALA A 149 2.62 11.26 2.48
CA ALA A 149 2.89 11.28 1.05
C ALA A 149 2.42 9.99 0.37
N TYR A 150 2.69 8.82 0.97
CA TYR A 150 2.30 7.51 0.43
C TYR A 150 0.78 7.41 0.23
N ILE A 151 0.01 7.70 1.28
CA ILE A 151 -1.46 7.58 1.25
C ILE A 151 -2.07 8.59 0.27
N HIS A 152 -1.63 9.85 0.29
CA HIS A 152 -2.12 10.86 -0.67
C HIS A 152 -1.78 10.49 -2.12
N PHE A 153 -0.60 9.92 -2.36
CA PHE A 153 -0.21 9.49 -3.70
C PHE A 153 -1.10 8.35 -4.20
N ASP A 154 -1.45 7.40 -3.33
CA ASP A 154 -2.35 6.31 -3.70
C ASP A 154 -3.78 6.81 -3.94
N LEU A 155 -4.30 7.69 -3.08
CA LEU A 155 -5.59 8.36 -3.30
C LEU A 155 -5.61 9.11 -4.64
N MET A 156 -4.59 9.93 -4.92
CA MET A 156 -4.47 10.65 -6.18
C MET A 156 -4.49 9.70 -7.38
N ARG A 157 -3.80 8.56 -7.29
CA ARG A 157 -3.74 7.57 -8.38
C ARG A 157 -5.00 6.74 -8.50
N MET A 158 -5.74 6.47 -7.42
CA MET A 158 -7.01 5.74 -7.46
C MET A 158 -8.15 6.58 -8.04
N PHE A 159 -8.27 7.83 -7.60
CA PHE A 159 -9.39 8.71 -7.93
C PHE A 159 -9.10 9.69 -9.08
N GLY A 160 -7.87 9.76 -9.55
CA GLY A 160 -7.44 10.69 -10.57
C GLY A 160 -6.76 10.04 -11.76
N LEU A 161 -6.17 10.87 -12.61
CA LEU A 161 -5.39 10.46 -13.78
C LEU A 161 -4.05 9.85 -13.34
N VAL A 162 -3.54 8.91 -14.12
CA VAL A 162 -2.23 8.25 -13.90
C VAL A 162 -1.22 8.53 -15.01
N GLN A 163 -1.65 9.18 -16.07
CA GLN A 163 -0.80 9.77 -17.10
C GLN A 163 -1.22 11.21 -17.26
N LEU A 164 -0.27 12.13 -17.10
CA LEU A 164 -0.52 13.57 -17.13
C LEU A 164 0.11 14.18 -18.38
N SER A 165 -0.69 14.85 -19.20
CA SER A 165 -0.21 15.83 -20.16
C SER A 165 0.07 17.15 -19.44
N ASP A 166 0.78 18.09 -20.11
CA ASP A 166 1.05 19.40 -19.53
C ASP A 166 -0.23 20.14 -19.07
N ALA A 167 -1.32 19.97 -19.81
CA ALA A 167 -2.62 20.55 -19.46
C ALA A 167 -3.27 19.90 -18.24
N ASP A 168 -3.00 18.61 -17.98
CA ASP A 168 -3.59 17.89 -16.86
C ASP A 168 -2.99 18.34 -15.52
N TYR A 169 -1.80 18.92 -15.50
CA TYR A 169 -1.20 19.44 -14.28
C TYR A 169 -2.01 20.58 -13.63
N GLU A 170 -2.84 21.26 -14.39
CA GLU A 170 -3.72 22.33 -13.89
C GLU A 170 -5.12 21.83 -13.50
N LYS A 171 -5.45 20.56 -13.75
CA LYS A 171 -6.70 19.96 -13.30
C LYS A 171 -6.66 19.67 -11.81
N TYR A 172 -7.81 19.78 -11.19
CA TYR A 172 -7.97 19.41 -9.78
C TYR A 172 -7.93 17.88 -9.59
N THR A 173 -7.44 17.48 -8.43
CA THR A 173 -7.39 16.09 -7.99
C THR A 173 -7.85 15.99 -6.53
N VAL A 174 -7.26 15.12 -5.72
CA VAL A 174 -7.64 14.92 -4.32
C VAL A 174 -7.19 16.08 -3.41
N PRO A 175 -7.88 16.33 -2.29
CA PRO A 175 -7.37 17.21 -1.24
C PRO A 175 -6.04 16.68 -0.66
N TYR A 176 -4.99 17.51 -0.61
CA TYR A 176 -3.76 17.17 0.11
C TYR A 176 -3.79 17.83 1.49
N VAL A 177 -4.09 17.01 2.53
CA VAL A 177 -4.36 17.48 3.88
C VAL A 177 -3.08 17.47 4.72
N THR A 178 -2.62 18.65 5.13
CA THR A 178 -1.40 18.81 5.95
C THR A 178 -1.68 19.31 7.36
N ALA A 179 -2.88 19.83 7.63
CA ALA A 179 -3.27 20.38 8.91
C ALA A 179 -4.08 19.37 9.73
N TYR A 180 -3.99 19.50 11.04
CA TYR A 180 -4.89 18.84 11.99
C TYR A 180 -5.92 19.84 12.48
N ASP A 181 -7.00 19.99 11.73
CA ASP A 181 -8.13 20.86 12.06
C ASP A 181 -9.47 20.25 11.58
N LYS A 182 -10.57 20.98 11.74
CA LYS A 182 -11.91 20.55 11.35
C LYS A 182 -12.39 21.18 10.04
N GLU A 183 -11.59 22.05 9.47
CA GLU A 183 -11.97 22.72 8.23
C GLU A 183 -11.75 21.81 7.02
N PRO A 184 -12.73 21.69 6.12
CA PRO A 184 -12.55 20.93 4.91
C PRO A 184 -11.42 21.50 4.05
N THR A 185 -10.41 20.66 3.74
CA THR A 185 -9.33 21.04 2.84
C THR A 185 -9.86 21.01 1.40
N PRO A 186 -9.69 22.08 0.61
CA PRO A 186 -10.11 22.08 -0.79
C PRO A 186 -9.24 21.13 -1.62
N GLN A 187 -9.81 20.66 -2.73
CA GLN A 187 -9.03 19.98 -3.77
C GLN A 187 -7.90 20.88 -4.25
N ARG A 188 -6.84 20.24 -4.72
CA ARG A 188 -5.68 20.92 -5.31
C ARG A 188 -5.46 20.43 -6.72
N THR A 189 -4.74 21.23 -7.51
CA THR A 189 -4.29 20.80 -8.83
C THR A 189 -3.26 19.68 -8.70
N TYR A 190 -3.06 18.90 -9.77
CA TYR A 190 -1.99 17.90 -9.80
C TYR A 190 -0.63 18.52 -9.52
N ARG A 191 -0.37 19.71 -10.06
CA ARG A 191 0.87 20.45 -9.82
C ARG A 191 1.08 20.74 -8.34
N GLU A 192 0.08 21.29 -7.67
CA GLU A 192 0.14 21.60 -6.24
C GLU A 192 0.25 20.34 -5.38
N THR A 193 -0.54 19.31 -5.69
CA THR A 193 -0.52 18.02 -4.96
C THR A 193 0.84 17.36 -5.05
N LEU A 194 1.42 17.30 -6.25
CA LEU A 194 2.74 16.70 -6.47
C LEU A 194 3.86 17.52 -5.82
N ALA A 195 3.74 18.85 -5.77
CA ALA A 195 4.73 19.69 -5.08
C ALA A 195 4.71 19.44 -3.56
N LEU A 196 3.52 19.37 -2.93
CA LEU A 196 3.38 19.05 -1.50
C LEU A 196 3.88 17.64 -1.17
N LEU A 197 3.58 16.69 -2.04
CA LEU A 197 4.04 15.30 -1.90
C LEU A 197 5.57 15.22 -1.99
N GLU A 198 6.18 15.95 -2.92
CA GLU A 198 7.63 16.02 -3.06
C GLU A 198 8.29 16.70 -1.85
N ASP A 199 7.70 17.76 -1.30
CA ASP A 199 8.19 18.43 -0.10
C ASP A 199 8.18 17.49 1.13
N ASP A 200 7.06 16.76 1.33
CA ASP A 200 6.97 15.74 2.37
C ASP A 200 8.06 14.67 2.21
N LEU A 201 8.27 14.15 1.00
CA LEU A 201 9.27 13.11 0.74
C LEU A 201 10.70 13.62 0.88
N ASN A 202 11.00 14.82 0.40
CA ASN A 202 12.34 15.41 0.54
C ASN A 202 12.68 15.63 2.00
N THR A 203 11.74 16.16 2.78
CA THR A 203 11.88 16.35 4.22
C THR A 203 12.02 15.01 4.94
N ALA A 204 11.20 14.03 4.59
CA ALA A 204 11.25 12.70 5.19
C ALA A 204 12.60 12.01 4.96
N VAL A 205 13.11 11.99 3.71
CA VAL A 205 14.42 11.39 3.39
C VAL A 205 15.54 12.07 4.18
N SER A 206 15.50 13.40 4.30
CA SER A 206 16.49 14.16 5.10
C SER A 206 16.43 13.81 6.59
N LEU A 207 15.21 13.69 7.16
CA LEU A 207 15.03 13.35 8.57
C LEU A 207 15.42 11.89 8.88
N LEU A 208 15.29 10.98 7.91
CA LEU A 208 15.62 9.57 8.05
C LEU A 208 17.10 9.25 7.77
N GLU A 209 17.98 10.24 7.64
CA GLU A 209 19.42 10.03 7.36
C GLU A 209 20.12 9.17 8.42
N ASP A 210 19.70 9.22 9.67
CA ASP A 210 20.25 8.44 10.78
C ASP A 210 19.45 7.16 11.06
N ASP A 211 18.63 6.71 10.11
CA ASP A 211 17.82 5.49 10.28
C ASP A 211 18.70 4.26 10.52
N PRO A 212 18.42 3.48 11.59
CA PRO A 212 19.16 2.26 11.92
C PRO A 212 19.28 1.25 10.77
N ILE A 213 18.30 1.19 9.87
CA ILE A 213 18.31 0.27 8.72
C ILE A 213 19.50 0.52 7.78
N ARG A 214 20.10 1.70 7.82
CA ARG A 214 21.30 2.05 7.04
C ARG A 214 22.58 1.49 7.62
N GLY A 215 22.53 0.83 8.79
CA GLY A 215 23.70 0.38 9.53
C GLY A 215 24.58 1.53 10.08
N LYS A 216 24.04 2.75 10.17
CA LYS A 216 24.78 3.94 10.63
C LYS A 216 24.51 4.33 12.09
N ALA A 217 23.52 3.73 12.74
CA ALA A 217 23.22 4.02 14.13
C ALA A 217 24.41 3.66 15.02
N SER A 218 24.81 4.56 15.93
CA SER A 218 25.90 4.29 16.86
C SER A 218 25.47 3.24 17.89
N GLU A 219 26.43 2.43 18.35
CA GLU A 219 26.18 1.46 19.41
C GLU A 219 25.61 2.13 20.67
N ALA A 220 26.11 3.31 21.02
CA ALA A 220 25.61 4.08 22.14
C ALA A 220 24.12 4.49 21.97
N TRP A 221 23.68 4.84 20.78
CA TRP A 221 22.29 5.15 20.53
C TRP A 221 21.42 3.89 20.61
N LEU A 222 21.85 2.77 20.03
CA LEU A 222 21.13 1.49 20.10
C LEU A 222 20.94 1.01 21.56
N ILE A 223 21.95 1.18 22.40
CA ILE A 223 21.90 0.76 23.82
C ILE A 223 21.04 1.70 24.67
N ASN A 224 21.07 3.01 24.42
CA ASN A 224 20.45 4.00 25.30
C ASN A 224 19.09 4.48 24.78
N ALA A 225 19.03 4.98 23.56
CA ALA A 225 17.77 5.56 23.00
C ALA A 225 16.84 4.48 22.47
N ASN A 226 17.37 3.36 21.97
CA ASN A 226 16.60 2.22 21.49
C ASN A 226 16.62 1.01 22.45
N ALA A 227 16.82 1.23 23.75
CA ALA A 227 16.87 0.16 24.75
C ALA A 227 15.59 -0.67 24.85
N ASP A 228 14.45 -0.12 24.41
CA ASP A 228 13.16 -0.80 24.33
C ASP A 228 12.96 -1.61 23.04
N GLY A 229 13.89 -1.55 22.08
CA GLY A 229 13.80 -2.24 20.79
C GLY A 229 12.73 -1.69 19.84
N PHE A 230 12.16 -0.51 20.13
CA PHE A 230 11.09 0.06 19.32
C PHE A 230 11.49 0.30 17.84
N TRP A 231 12.76 0.57 17.61
CA TRP A 231 13.32 0.85 16.28
C TRP A 231 13.99 -0.36 15.60
N ASP A 232 13.82 -1.59 16.12
CA ASP A 232 14.51 -2.77 15.57
C ASP A 232 13.88 -3.28 14.26
N ALA A 233 12.56 -3.30 14.17
CA ALA A 233 11.84 -3.86 13.01
C ALA A 233 11.61 -2.80 11.92
N ARG A 234 12.70 -2.25 11.36
CA ARG A 234 12.62 -1.16 10.38
C ARG A 234 12.05 -1.59 9.01
N ASP A 235 12.14 -2.87 8.65
CA ASP A 235 11.57 -3.48 7.45
C ASP A 235 10.03 -3.51 7.46
N LYS A 236 9.41 -3.39 8.64
CA LYS A 236 7.96 -3.30 8.84
C LYS A 236 7.45 -1.86 8.95
N ARG A 237 8.27 -0.88 8.62
CA ARG A 237 7.97 0.53 8.81
C ARG A 237 8.48 1.36 7.64
N MET A 238 7.94 2.56 7.48
CA MET A 238 8.42 3.54 6.50
C MET A 238 9.81 4.03 6.91
N ASN A 239 10.84 3.40 6.38
CA ASN A 239 12.24 3.67 6.66
C ASN A 239 12.89 4.53 5.56
N TYR A 240 14.17 4.83 5.71
CA TYR A 240 14.95 5.64 4.76
C TYR A 240 14.87 5.11 3.32
N PHE A 241 15.10 3.80 3.12
CA PHE A 241 15.08 3.21 1.78
C PHE A 241 13.66 3.17 1.19
N ALA A 242 12.66 2.93 2.03
CA ALA A 242 11.27 2.97 1.63
C ALA A 242 10.83 4.37 1.17
N ALA A 243 11.23 5.43 1.88
CA ALA A 243 10.96 6.81 1.50
C ALA A 243 11.64 7.18 0.16
N LYS A 244 12.91 6.77 -0.06
CA LYS A 244 13.60 6.94 -1.35
C LYS A 244 12.94 6.14 -2.48
N ALA A 245 12.52 4.91 -2.21
CA ALA A 245 11.82 4.07 -3.18
C ALA A 245 10.45 4.67 -3.57
N LEU A 246 9.70 5.19 -2.60
CA LEU A 246 8.47 5.93 -2.88
C LEU A 246 8.74 7.17 -3.75
N LYS A 247 9.82 7.91 -3.48
CA LYS A 247 10.21 9.04 -4.30
C LYS A 247 10.56 8.62 -5.74
N ALA A 248 11.24 7.48 -5.95
CA ALA A 248 11.50 6.95 -7.28
C ALA A 248 10.19 6.59 -8.02
N ARG A 249 9.21 6.01 -7.32
CA ARG A 249 7.85 5.74 -7.85
C ARG A 249 7.12 7.02 -8.27
N VAL A 250 7.24 8.11 -7.49
CA VAL A 250 6.67 9.42 -7.80
C VAL A 250 7.35 10.07 -9.00
N LEU A 251 8.67 10.01 -9.09
CA LEU A 251 9.42 10.50 -10.24
C LEU A 251 9.04 9.78 -11.53
N LEU A 252 8.84 8.45 -11.47
CA LEU A 252 8.33 7.68 -12.60
C LEU A 252 6.91 8.13 -13.01
N PHE A 253 6.04 8.37 -12.04
CA PHE A 253 4.69 8.89 -12.30
C PHE A 253 4.72 10.26 -12.99
N ARG A 254 5.64 11.15 -12.59
CA ARG A 254 5.87 12.46 -13.21
C ARG A 254 6.56 12.40 -14.56
N TYR A 255 6.93 11.21 -15.03
CA TYR A 255 7.71 10.98 -16.24
C TYR A 255 9.12 11.60 -16.19
N GLU A 256 9.66 11.78 -14.99
CA GLU A 256 11.05 12.21 -14.78
C GLU A 256 11.99 10.99 -14.83
N LEU A 257 12.09 10.41 -16.01
CA LEU A 257 12.63 9.07 -16.24
C LEU A 257 14.08 8.90 -15.76
N ASP A 258 14.96 9.87 -16.04
CA ASP A 258 16.37 9.77 -15.63
C ASP A 258 16.53 9.84 -14.11
N ALA A 259 15.78 10.73 -13.46
CA ALA A 259 15.80 10.86 -12.01
C ALA A 259 15.18 9.61 -11.32
N ALA A 260 14.09 9.08 -11.87
CA ALA A 260 13.47 7.85 -11.38
C ALA A 260 14.44 6.66 -11.44
N ALA A 261 15.11 6.47 -12.59
CA ALA A 261 16.08 5.39 -12.76
C ALA A 261 17.30 5.56 -11.84
N ALA A 262 17.85 6.77 -11.74
CA ALA A 262 18.99 7.04 -10.89
C ALA A 262 18.68 6.73 -9.41
N LEU A 263 17.52 7.20 -8.93
CA LEU A 263 17.11 6.97 -7.54
C LEU A 263 16.77 5.51 -7.27
N ALA A 264 16.11 4.81 -8.19
CA ALA A 264 15.85 3.38 -8.08
C ALA A 264 17.15 2.57 -7.99
N GLN A 265 18.15 2.89 -8.85
CA GLN A 265 19.47 2.26 -8.80
C GLN A 265 20.21 2.55 -7.49
N GLU A 266 20.09 3.77 -6.96
CA GLU A 266 20.68 4.14 -5.67
C GLU A 266 20.05 3.32 -4.53
N VAL A 267 18.72 3.17 -4.50
CA VAL A 267 18.02 2.33 -3.52
C VAL A 267 18.48 0.88 -3.60
N ILE A 268 18.55 0.29 -4.79
CA ILE A 268 19.06 -1.07 -4.98
C ILE A 268 20.44 -1.22 -4.36
N THR A 269 21.35 -0.32 -4.72
CA THR A 269 22.76 -0.39 -4.30
C THR A 269 22.91 -0.21 -2.80
N GLU A 270 22.31 0.84 -2.23
CA GLU A 270 22.46 1.19 -0.83
C GLU A 270 21.74 0.21 0.10
N ALA A 271 20.49 -0.18 -0.21
CA ALA A 271 19.70 -1.08 0.62
C ALA A 271 20.32 -2.49 0.67
N THR A 272 20.82 -2.98 -0.46
CA THR A 272 21.51 -4.27 -0.52
C THR A 272 22.83 -4.23 0.23
N ALA A 273 23.63 -3.16 0.06
CA ALA A 273 24.90 -2.99 0.77
C ALA A 273 24.73 -2.86 2.29
N ALA A 274 23.64 -2.25 2.74
CA ALA A 274 23.28 -2.14 4.15
C ALA A 274 22.71 -3.45 4.74
N GLY A 275 22.41 -4.47 3.92
CA GLY A 275 21.72 -5.68 4.35
C GLY A 275 20.24 -5.45 4.71
N ALA A 276 19.66 -4.33 4.26
CA ALA A 276 18.28 -3.98 4.53
C ALA A 276 17.28 -4.83 3.75
N CYS A 277 17.69 -5.36 2.61
CA CYS A 277 16.93 -6.31 1.80
C CYS A 277 17.86 -7.24 1.02
N GLN A 278 17.32 -8.39 0.65
CA GLN A 278 17.99 -9.38 -0.20
C GLN A 278 16.95 -10.19 -0.97
N TRP A 279 17.34 -10.75 -2.10
CA TRP A 279 16.49 -11.64 -2.85
C TRP A 279 16.08 -12.87 -2.05
N VAL A 280 14.86 -13.33 -2.25
CA VAL A 280 14.37 -14.59 -1.70
C VAL A 280 15.12 -15.77 -2.32
N ASP A 281 15.32 -16.84 -1.56
CA ASP A 281 15.89 -18.10 -2.05
C ASP A 281 14.76 -18.96 -2.64
N ALA A 282 14.57 -18.88 -3.98
CA ALA A 282 13.56 -19.65 -4.70
C ALA A 282 13.76 -21.17 -4.54
N ASP A 283 15.00 -21.61 -4.48
CA ASP A 283 15.35 -23.03 -4.31
C ASP A 283 14.94 -23.55 -2.93
N ALA A 284 15.20 -22.79 -1.88
CA ALA A 284 14.76 -23.14 -0.53
C ALA A 284 13.24 -23.18 -0.42
N MET A 285 12.53 -22.24 -1.07
CA MET A 285 11.07 -22.20 -1.08
C MET A 285 10.48 -23.45 -1.79
N THR A 286 11.02 -23.84 -2.92
CA THR A 286 10.51 -25.02 -3.67
C THR A 286 10.82 -26.34 -2.99
N LYS A 287 11.89 -26.41 -2.21
CA LYS A 287 12.29 -27.59 -1.43
C LYS A 287 11.61 -27.68 -0.06
N ALA A 288 10.83 -26.68 0.31
CA ALA A 288 10.12 -26.65 1.59
C ALA A 288 9.16 -27.84 1.73
N THR A 289 9.21 -28.51 2.87
CA THR A 289 8.39 -29.72 3.14
C THR A 289 6.99 -29.41 3.68
N SER A 290 6.75 -28.16 4.05
CA SER A 290 5.46 -27.68 4.57
C SER A 290 5.18 -26.26 4.05
N ASN A 291 3.91 -25.98 3.75
CA ASN A 291 3.46 -24.62 3.42
C ASN A 291 3.70 -23.61 4.56
N ASP A 292 3.82 -24.09 5.78
CA ASP A 292 3.98 -23.26 6.97
C ASP A 292 5.36 -22.61 7.08
N VAL A 293 6.37 -23.12 6.36
CA VAL A 293 7.74 -22.60 6.37
C VAL A 293 8.08 -21.81 5.08
N ILE A 294 7.13 -21.64 4.19
CA ILE A 294 7.31 -20.87 2.97
C ILE A 294 7.04 -19.39 3.23
N ASP A 295 7.98 -18.53 2.83
CA ASP A 295 7.80 -17.08 2.83
C ASP A 295 7.02 -16.64 1.59
N TRP A 296 5.70 -16.72 1.67
CA TRP A 296 4.78 -16.42 0.58
C TRP A 296 4.81 -14.96 0.09
N THR A 297 5.34 -14.05 0.90
CA THR A 297 5.35 -12.61 0.62
C THR A 297 6.70 -12.07 0.21
N PHE A 298 7.74 -12.93 0.15
CA PHE A 298 9.12 -12.51 -0.11
C PHE A 298 9.59 -11.44 0.88
N SER A 299 9.45 -11.73 2.19
CA SER A 299 9.69 -10.74 3.24
C SER A 299 11.11 -10.20 3.26
N SER A 300 12.09 -11.00 2.81
CA SER A 300 13.48 -10.55 2.69
C SER A 300 13.72 -9.48 1.62
N GLU A 301 12.79 -9.32 0.66
CA GLU A 301 12.85 -8.30 -0.38
C GLU A 301 12.11 -7.00 0.00
N GLN A 302 11.40 -6.98 1.14
CA GLN A 302 10.54 -5.88 1.51
C GLN A 302 11.34 -4.72 2.09
N LEU A 303 11.31 -3.58 1.42
CA LEU A 303 11.82 -2.31 1.93
C LEU A 303 10.83 -1.70 2.93
N PHE A 304 9.54 -1.97 2.73
CA PHE A 304 8.46 -1.60 3.64
C PHE A 304 7.32 -2.62 3.56
N SER A 305 6.82 -3.03 4.72
CA SER A 305 5.64 -3.88 4.84
C SER A 305 4.74 -3.41 5.98
N LEU A 306 3.45 -3.72 5.90
CA LEU A 306 2.53 -3.58 7.03
C LEU A 306 2.37 -4.92 7.73
N GLU A 307 2.40 -4.90 9.07
CA GLU A 307 2.00 -6.05 9.87
C GLU A 307 0.51 -5.92 10.23
N VAL A 308 -0.31 -6.86 9.73
CA VAL A 308 -1.76 -6.87 9.91
C VAL A 308 -2.16 -8.09 10.73
N THR A 309 -2.34 -7.94 12.03
CA THR A 309 -2.63 -9.05 12.95
C THR A 309 -3.90 -9.83 12.62
N GLY A 310 -4.88 -9.18 11.99
CA GLY A 310 -6.13 -9.78 11.52
C GLY A 310 -6.07 -10.38 10.11
N LEU A 311 -4.92 -10.39 9.43
CA LEU A 311 -4.80 -10.76 8.02
C LEU A 311 -5.35 -12.16 7.71
N GLN A 312 -5.12 -13.15 8.59
CA GLN A 312 -5.67 -14.48 8.39
C GLN A 312 -7.20 -14.47 8.31
N SER A 313 -7.88 -13.76 9.21
CA SER A 313 -9.35 -13.70 9.20
C SER A 313 -9.88 -13.07 7.91
N LEU A 314 -9.21 -12.03 7.40
CA LEU A 314 -9.55 -11.37 6.14
C LEU A 314 -9.33 -12.32 4.95
N THR A 315 -8.17 -12.97 4.89
CA THR A 315 -7.86 -13.90 3.78
C THR A 315 -8.71 -15.17 3.82
N ASP A 316 -9.06 -15.65 5.01
CA ASP A 316 -10.00 -16.77 5.17
C ASP A 316 -11.40 -16.38 4.63
N ALA A 317 -11.84 -15.14 4.84
CA ALA A 317 -13.12 -14.67 4.34
C ALA A 317 -13.18 -14.57 2.80
N TYR A 318 -12.10 -14.13 2.15
CA TYR A 318 -12.10 -13.78 0.72
C TYR A 318 -11.32 -14.75 -0.17
N ILE A 319 -10.30 -15.45 0.34
CA ILE A 319 -9.42 -16.31 -0.47
C ILE A 319 -9.56 -17.78 -0.07
N PHE A 320 -9.47 -18.08 1.23
CA PHE A 320 -9.37 -19.45 1.74
C PHE A 320 -10.69 -20.00 2.25
N ASN A 321 -11.80 -19.28 2.09
CA ASN A 321 -13.12 -19.72 2.51
C ASN A 321 -13.47 -21.09 1.89
N THR A 322 -13.71 -22.07 2.75
CA THR A 322 -14.05 -23.45 2.38
C THR A 322 -15.55 -23.73 2.52
N LEU A 323 -16.34 -22.73 2.93
CA LEU A 323 -17.76 -22.89 3.24
C LEU A 323 -18.62 -22.84 1.97
N GLY A 324 -18.83 -24.00 1.35
CA GLY A 324 -19.98 -24.29 0.49
C GLY A 324 -19.97 -23.67 -0.92
N SER A 325 -20.71 -24.32 -1.80
CA SER A 325 -21.03 -23.84 -3.14
C SER A 325 -21.85 -22.52 -3.07
N GLY A 326 -21.24 -21.40 -3.39
CA GLY A 326 -21.86 -20.08 -3.41
C GLY A 326 -21.10 -18.99 -2.68
N SER A 327 -20.00 -19.30 -1.98
CA SER A 327 -19.14 -18.28 -1.41
C SER A 327 -18.23 -17.68 -2.49
N SER A 328 -18.21 -16.35 -2.54
CA SER A 328 -17.31 -15.61 -3.42
C SER A 328 -15.89 -15.77 -2.91
N SER A 329 -15.02 -16.45 -3.65
CA SER A 329 -13.59 -16.56 -3.34
C SER A 329 -12.80 -15.89 -4.45
N ILE A 330 -11.72 -15.20 -4.07
CA ILE A 330 -10.76 -14.63 -5.04
C ILE A 330 -9.94 -15.78 -5.62
N LEU A 331 -10.29 -16.19 -6.82
CA LEU A 331 -9.64 -17.27 -7.57
C LEU A 331 -9.14 -16.75 -8.90
N ILE A 332 -7.99 -17.22 -9.35
CA ILE A 332 -7.41 -16.84 -10.63
C ILE A 332 -7.93 -17.78 -11.72
N ASP A 333 -8.36 -17.23 -12.83
CA ASP A 333 -8.75 -18.02 -14.00
C ASP A 333 -7.55 -18.82 -14.51
N LYS A 334 -7.76 -20.12 -14.74
CA LYS A 334 -6.68 -21.01 -15.17
C LYS A 334 -6.12 -20.66 -16.53
N ALA A 335 -6.99 -20.32 -17.48
CA ALA A 335 -6.54 -19.99 -18.84
C ALA A 335 -5.77 -18.67 -18.84
N ALA A 336 -6.26 -17.65 -18.08
CA ALA A 336 -5.55 -16.39 -17.92
C ALA A 336 -4.19 -16.60 -17.23
N ALA A 337 -4.11 -17.45 -16.21
CA ALA A 337 -2.84 -17.76 -15.55
C ALA A 337 -1.86 -18.49 -16.49
N ASP A 338 -2.28 -19.59 -17.09
CA ASP A 338 -1.38 -20.47 -17.86
C ASP A 338 -0.95 -19.87 -19.19
N LEU A 339 -1.86 -19.15 -19.89
CA LEU A 339 -1.57 -18.61 -21.22
C LEU A 339 -0.99 -17.20 -21.16
N SER A 340 -1.54 -16.37 -20.29
CA SER A 340 -1.24 -14.93 -20.29
C SER A 340 -0.22 -14.55 -19.25
N LEU A 341 -0.44 -14.98 -18.00
CA LEU A 341 0.37 -14.53 -16.89
C LEU A 341 1.70 -15.29 -16.80
N PHE A 342 1.67 -16.62 -16.79
CA PHE A 342 2.87 -17.45 -16.60
C PHE A 342 3.38 -18.09 -17.89
N ASN A 343 2.64 -17.96 -19.00
CA ASN A 343 3.03 -18.47 -20.33
C ASN A 343 3.68 -19.88 -20.27
N THR A 344 2.92 -20.84 -19.71
CA THR A 344 3.41 -22.20 -19.45
C THR A 344 3.82 -22.96 -20.71
N ALA A 345 3.56 -22.39 -21.90
CA ALA A 345 4.06 -22.89 -23.16
C ALA A 345 5.57 -22.64 -23.38
N THR A 346 6.12 -21.59 -22.76
CA THR A 346 7.53 -21.21 -22.89
C THR A 346 8.32 -21.37 -21.59
N ILE A 347 7.71 -21.08 -20.45
CA ILE A 347 8.29 -21.33 -19.13
C ILE A 347 7.61 -22.59 -18.56
N PRO A 348 8.34 -23.67 -18.26
CA PRO A 348 7.76 -24.83 -17.60
C PRO A 348 6.98 -24.41 -16.35
N ALA A 349 5.77 -24.94 -16.18
CA ALA A 349 4.90 -24.62 -15.05
C ALA A 349 5.55 -24.93 -13.67
N SER A 350 6.65 -25.68 -13.68
CA SER A 350 7.43 -26.05 -12.49
C SER A 350 8.53 -25.04 -12.12
N GLU A 351 8.76 -24.00 -12.91
CA GLU A 351 9.91 -23.12 -12.71
C GLU A 351 9.58 -21.82 -11.99
N ASP A 352 8.58 -21.06 -12.47
CA ASP A 352 8.27 -19.77 -11.84
C ASP A 352 7.55 -19.95 -10.50
N ILE A 353 8.23 -19.64 -9.40
CA ILE A 353 7.68 -19.78 -8.04
C ILE A 353 6.46 -18.88 -7.77
N ARG A 354 6.26 -17.82 -8.54
CA ARG A 354 5.10 -16.92 -8.40
C ARG A 354 3.81 -17.54 -8.96
N GLY A 355 3.96 -18.53 -9.81
CA GLY A 355 2.89 -19.19 -10.54
C GLY A 355 2.54 -20.60 -10.02
N PRO A 356 2.12 -21.49 -10.95
CA PRO A 356 1.71 -22.86 -10.63
C PRO A 356 2.80 -23.73 -9.98
N ALA A 357 4.06 -23.35 -10.14
CA ALA A 357 5.18 -24.04 -9.46
C ALA A 357 5.02 -24.02 -7.95
N LEU A 358 4.60 -22.89 -7.36
CA LEU A 358 4.52 -22.73 -5.93
C LEU A 358 3.30 -21.93 -5.46
N MET A 359 3.16 -20.67 -5.87
CA MET A 359 2.19 -19.72 -5.27
C MET A 359 0.76 -19.87 -5.74
N LEU A 360 0.50 -20.57 -6.84
CA LEU A 360 -0.85 -20.87 -7.32
C LEU A 360 -1.16 -22.34 -7.14
N LYS A 361 -2.15 -22.65 -6.33
CA LYS A 361 -2.58 -24.03 -6.07
C LYS A 361 -3.90 -24.33 -6.76
N PHE A 362 -4.02 -25.51 -7.35
CA PHE A 362 -5.29 -25.95 -7.96
C PHE A 362 -6.44 -25.93 -6.97
N TYR A 363 -7.55 -25.36 -7.40
CA TYR A 363 -8.82 -25.38 -6.69
C TYR A 363 -9.96 -25.58 -7.71
N GLY A 364 -10.41 -26.81 -7.87
CA GLY A 364 -11.35 -27.17 -8.95
C GLY A 364 -10.70 -26.96 -10.33
N SER A 365 -11.33 -26.10 -11.15
CA SER A 365 -10.83 -25.72 -12.48
C SER A 365 -10.05 -24.40 -12.52
N GLN A 366 -9.72 -23.84 -11.35
CA GLN A 366 -9.09 -22.53 -11.18
C GLN A 366 -7.84 -22.65 -10.32
N TYR A 367 -7.16 -21.52 -10.09
CA TYR A 367 -6.07 -21.44 -9.13
C TYR A 367 -6.48 -20.57 -7.93
N ARG A 368 -6.07 -21.02 -6.74
CA ARG A 368 -6.12 -20.22 -5.51
C ARG A 368 -4.76 -19.59 -5.28
N PRO A 369 -4.67 -18.23 -5.13
CA PRO A 369 -3.42 -17.58 -4.77
C PRO A 369 -3.08 -17.87 -3.31
N TYR A 370 -1.81 -18.17 -3.03
CA TYR A 370 -1.30 -18.52 -1.71
C TYR A 370 -0.43 -17.43 -1.07
N LYS A 371 -0.26 -16.28 -1.72
CA LYS A 371 0.60 -15.18 -1.21
C LYS A 371 0.34 -14.85 0.26
N TYR A 372 -0.89 -14.84 0.70
CA TYR A 372 -1.27 -14.56 2.08
C TYR A 372 -1.74 -15.80 2.85
N TYR A 373 -1.31 -16.98 2.41
CA TYR A 373 -1.59 -18.21 3.17
C TYR A 373 -0.96 -18.12 4.56
N ASN A 374 -1.78 -18.24 5.57
CA ASN A 374 -1.37 -18.15 6.95
C ASN A 374 -1.99 -19.33 7.74
N ASN A 375 -1.14 -20.20 8.27
CA ASN A 375 -1.58 -21.26 9.17
C ASN A 375 -1.29 -20.82 10.62
N SER A 376 -2.34 -20.71 11.43
CA SER A 376 -2.24 -20.24 12.83
C SER A 376 -1.41 -21.14 13.73
N SER A 377 -1.13 -22.40 13.35
CA SER A 377 -0.37 -23.34 14.14
C SER A 377 1.14 -23.07 14.21
N TYR A 378 1.67 -22.23 13.30
CA TYR A 378 3.09 -21.94 13.23
C TYR A 378 3.33 -20.45 12.99
N TYR A 379 4.00 -19.78 13.94
CA TYR A 379 4.41 -18.38 13.78
C TYR A 379 5.77 -18.29 13.08
N ALA A 380 5.80 -17.59 11.97
CA ALA A 380 7.04 -17.18 11.33
C ALA A 380 7.04 -15.65 11.15
N GLY A 381 8.20 -15.02 11.28
CA GLY A 381 8.34 -13.57 11.24
C GLY A 381 7.90 -12.88 9.95
N TYR A 382 7.64 -13.64 8.88
CA TYR A 382 7.12 -13.16 7.60
C TYR A 382 5.58 -13.24 7.47
N ARG A 383 4.88 -13.81 8.46
CA ARG A 383 3.41 -13.88 8.45
C ARG A 383 2.79 -12.54 8.81
N ASN A 384 1.52 -12.39 8.47
CA ASN A 384 0.74 -11.17 8.69
C ASN A 384 1.33 -9.93 7.99
N ARG A 385 2.22 -10.11 7.01
CA ARG A 385 2.85 -9.01 6.27
C ARG A 385 2.14 -8.75 4.95
N ILE A 386 1.83 -7.49 4.71
CA ILE A 386 1.42 -7.00 3.39
C ILE A 386 2.59 -6.21 2.82
N PRO A 387 3.19 -6.66 1.71
CA PRO A 387 4.27 -5.91 1.05
C PRO A 387 3.75 -4.56 0.55
N MET A 388 4.45 -3.49 0.89
CA MET A 388 4.12 -2.13 0.46
C MET A 388 5.11 -1.61 -0.59
N ILE A 389 6.39 -1.87 -0.38
CA ILE A 389 7.47 -1.57 -1.32
C ILE A 389 8.49 -2.72 -1.27
N LYS A 390 8.84 -3.27 -2.43
CA LYS A 390 9.82 -4.35 -2.57
C LYS A 390 11.02 -3.92 -3.42
N LEU A 391 12.14 -4.62 -3.22
CA LEU A 391 13.36 -4.48 -4.02
C LEU A 391 13.08 -4.67 -5.52
N SER A 392 12.28 -5.68 -5.87
CA SER A 392 11.91 -6.00 -7.26
C SER A 392 11.21 -4.84 -7.98
N GLU A 393 10.49 -3.96 -7.25
CA GLU A 393 9.88 -2.78 -7.85
C GLU A 393 10.92 -1.80 -8.39
N MET A 394 12.05 -1.65 -7.71
CA MET A 394 13.13 -0.78 -8.18
C MET A 394 13.71 -1.25 -9.52
N TYR A 395 13.90 -2.56 -9.68
CA TYR A 395 14.31 -3.14 -10.97
C TYR A 395 13.25 -2.95 -12.05
N LEU A 396 11.96 -3.04 -11.71
CA LEU A 396 10.88 -2.84 -12.68
C LEU A 396 10.68 -1.35 -13.03
N ILE A 397 11.05 -0.42 -12.16
CA ILE A 397 11.19 1.01 -12.53
C ILE A 397 12.31 1.18 -13.56
N LEU A 398 13.48 0.53 -13.37
CA LEU A 398 14.55 0.56 -14.36
C LEU A 398 14.11 -0.03 -15.70
N ALA A 399 13.38 -1.15 -15.67
CA ALA A 399 12.83 -1.78 -16.87
C ALA A 399 11.84 -0.86 -17.60
N GLU A 400 10.92 -0.19 -16.88
CA GLU A 400 9.96 0.74 -17.49
C GLU A 400 10.66 1.95 -18.12
N VAL A 401 11.63 2.54 -17.42
CA VAL A 401 12.44 3.64 -17.97
C VAL A 401 13.21 3.20 -19.21
N ALA A 402 13.79 2.00 -19.22
CA ALA A 402 14.49 1.47 -20.37
C ALA A 402 13.55 1.22 -21.57
N ALA A 403 12.33 0.72 -21.33
CA ALA A 403 11.31 0.55 -22.36
C ALA A 403 10.89 1.91 -22.98
N GLU A 404 10.69 2.93 -22.16
CA GLU A 404 10.38 4.31 -22.60
C GLU A 404 11.51 4.89 -23.48
N LYS A 405 12.75 4.63 -23.12
CA LYS A 405 13.94 5.09 -23.86
C LYS A 405 14.32 4.20 -25.02
N LYS A 406 13.60 3.09 -25.22
CA LYS A 406 13.89 2.05 -26.24
C LYS A 406 15.30 1.44 -26.08
N ASP A 407 15.77 1.34 -24.85
CA ASP A 407 17.05 0.72 -24.48
C ASP A 407 16.81 -0.77 -24.16
N GLN A 408 16.92 -1.62 -25.17
CA GLN A 408 16.66 -3.06 -25.05
C GLN A 408 17.57 -3.73 -24.04
N ASP A 409 18.85 -3.39 -24.04
CA ASP A 409 19.84 -4.07 -23.21
C ASP A 409 19.54 -3.83 -21.72
N LYS A 410 19.23 -2.58 -21.35
CA LYS A 410 18.85 -2.26 -19.98
C LYS A 410 17.49 -2.83 -19.60
N LEU A 411 16.50 -2.82 -20.49
CA LEU A 411 15.21 -3.45 -20.26
C LEU A 411 15.38 -4.93 -19.95
N PHE A 412 16.12 -5.63 -20.79
CA PHE A 412 16.31 -7.08 -20.66
C PHE A 412 17.13 -7.42 -19.42
N GLN A 413 18.18 -6.65 -19.11
CA GLN A 413 18.98 -6.86 -17.91
C GLN A 413 18.13 -6.74 -16.65
N ALA A 414 17.34 -5.67 -16.51
CA ALA A 414 16.48 -5.46 -15.35
C ALA A 414 15.44 -6.59 -15.18
N LEU A 415 14.90 -7.12 -16.28
CA LEU A 415 13.99 -8.26 -16.26
C LEU A 415 14.68 -9.57 -15.89
N ILE A 416 15.89 -9.81 -16.40
CA ILE A 416 16.72 -10.96 -16.06
C ILE A 416 17.05 -10.95 -14.57
N ASP A 417 17.40 -9.79 -14.02
CA ASP A 417 17.71 -9.63 -12.60
C ASP A 417 16.53 -10.06 -11.70
N VAL A 418 15.29 -9.71 -12.05
CA VAL A 418 14.10 -10.17 -11.31
C VAL A 418 13.86 -11.67 -11.52
N ARG A 419 13.85 -12.13 -12.78
CA ARG A 419 13.45 -13.49 -13.16
C ARG A 419 14.40 -14.57 -12.66
N SER A 420 15.70 -14.28 -12.64
CA SER A 420 16.72 -15.21 -12.12
C SER A 420 16.51 -15.56 -10.65
N HIS A 421 15.82 -14.72 -9.89
CA HIS A 421 15.46 -14.96 -8.49
C HIS A 421 14.05 -15.56 -8.31
N ARG A 422 13.41 -15.99 -9.41
CA ARG A 422 12.07 -16.59 -9.39
C ARG A 422 12.05 -18.07 -9.79
N GLY A 423 13.24 -18.71 -9.85
CA GLY A 423 13.41 -20.11 -10.18
C GLY A 423 13.38 -20.42 -11.68
N ILE A 424 13.32 -19.41 -12.55
CA ILE A 424 13.29 -19.56 -14.00
C ILE A 424 14.71 -19.88 -14.49
N GLN A 425 14.88 -21.03 -15.16
CA GLN A 425 16.19 -21.52 -15.60
C GLN A 425 16.79 -20.70 -16.74
N ASP A 426 15.97 -20.28 -17.70
CA ASP A 426 16.37 -19.34 -18.76
C ASP A 426 15.57 -18.03 -18.59
N PRO A 427 16.09 -17.05 -17.84
CA PRO A 427 15.38 -15.83 -17.52
C PRO A 427 15.31 -14.82 -18.69
N SER A 428 15.87 -15.14 -19.84
CA SER A 428 15.89 -14.25 -21.01
C SER A 428 14.48 -13.84 -21.42
N PRO A 429 14.16 -12.53 -21.50
CA PRO A 429 12.83 -12.07 -21.88
C PRO A 429 12.34 -12.65 -23.20
N ILE A 430 13.20 -12.74 -24.23
CA ILE A 430 12.82 -13.27 -25.56
C ILE A 430 12.37 -14.72 -25.47
N ASN A 431 13.03 -15.54 -24.67
CA ASN A 431 12.72 -16.95 -24.54
C ASN A 431 11.52 -17.22 -23.64
N CYS A 432 11.29 -16.35 -22.64
CA CYS A 432 10.21 -16.50 -21.67
C CYS A 432 8.87 -15.92 -22.12
N ASP A 433 8.87 -14.88 -22.95
CA ASP A 433 7.64 -14.15 -23.26
C ASP A 433 7.68 -13.57 -24.68
N PRO A 434 6.79 -14.02 -25.57
CA PRO A 434 6.74 -13.56 -26.96
C PRO A 434 6.50 -12.05 -27.09
N ASN A 435 6.01 -11.38 -26.06
CA ASN A 435 5.85 -9.94 -26.06
C ASN A 435 7.18 -9.17 -26.04
N PHE A 436 8.34 -9.83 -25.86
CA PHE A 436 9.64 -9.17 -25.95
C PHE A 436 10.35 -9.32 -27.30
N ILE A 437 9.74 -9.98 -28.29
CA ILE A 437 10.30 -10.16 -29.64
C ILE A 437 10.49 -8.81 -30.35
N SER A 438 9.64 -7.81 -30.10
CA SER A 438 9.67 -6.52 -30.77
C SER A 438 9.33 -5.37 -29.81
N PRO A 439 9.94 -4.19 -30.01
CA PRO A 439 9.64 -2.99 -29.20
C PRO A 439 8.15 -2.62 -29.12
N ASN A 440 7.36 -2.97 -30.11
CA ASN A 440 5.92 -2.70 -30.12
C ASN A 440 5.14 -3.46 -29.04
N TYR A 441 5.71 -4.51 -28.45
CA TYR A 441 5.08 -5.36 -27.46
C TYR A 441 5.71 -5.22 -26.07
N TRP A 442 6.81 -4.47 -25.92
CA TRP A 442 7.54 -4.39 -24.64
C TRP A 442 6.68 -3.95 -23.45
N PHE A 443 5.78 -2.98 -23.66
CA PHE A 443 4.88 -2.54 -22.60
C PHE A 443 3.87 -3.62 -22.19
N SER A 444 3.44 -4.46 -23.14
CA SER A 444 2.59 -5.61 -22.82
C SER A 444 3.36 -6.64 -22.00
N GLY A 445 4.56 -7.02 -22.44
CA GLY A 445 5.42 -7.94 -21.70
C GLY A 445 5.81 -7.41 -20.32
N LEU A 446 6.16 -6.13 -20.23
CA LEU A 446 6.49 -5.47 -18.97
C LEU A 446 5.29 -5.45 -18.00
N LEU A 447 4.09 -5.14 -18.49
CA LEU A 447 2.90 -5.16 -17.66
C LEU A 447 2.61 -6.57 -17.13
N MET A 448 2.76 -7.61 -17.98
CA MET A 448 2.62 -8.99 -17.52
C MET A 448 3.66 -9.36 -16.45
N GLU A 449 4.90 -8.90 -16.59
CA GLU A 449 5.92 -9.13 -15.56
C GLU A 449 5.58 -8.47 -14.23
N ILE A 450 5.10 -7.22 -14.28
CA ILE A 450 4.67 -6.49 -13.10
C ILE A 450 3.48 -7.19 -12.42
N VAL A 451 2.49 -7.66 -13.20
CA VAL A 451 1.35 -8.38 -12.65
C VAL A 451 1.74 -9.71 -12.01
N ARG A 452 2.69 -10.46 -12.61
CA ARG A 452 3.24 -11.69 -11.99
C ARG A 452 3.90 -11.40 -10.66
N GLU A 453 4.72 -10.37 -10.63
CA GLU A 453 5.53 -10.02 -9.45
C GLU A 453 4.69 -9.48 -8.30
N PHE A 454 3.68 -8.68 -8.61
CA PHE A 454 2.87 -7.98 -7.63
C PHE A 454 1.43 -8.48 -7.53
N ASN A 455 1.15 -9.71 -7.97
CA ASN A 455 -0.19 -10.30 -7.81
C ASN A 455 -0.59 -10.29 -6.33
N GLY A 456 -1.73 -9.69 -6.01
CA GLY A 456 -2.18 -9.47 -4.65
C GLY A 456 -1.50 -8.29 -3.92
N GLU A 457 -0.82 -7.40 -4.66
CA GLU A 457 -0.17 -6.21 -4.12
C GLU A 457 -0.63 -4.97 -4.92
N ASN A 458 -0.75 -3.83 -4.28
CA ASN A 458 -1.30 -2.60 -4.87
C ASN A 458 -0.56 -2.10 -6.13
N VAL A 459 0.70 -2.46 -6.30
CA VAL A 459 1.57 -1.99 -7.40
C VAL A 459 1.00 -2.37 -8.77
N GLY A 460 0.45 -3.58 -8.91
CA GLY A 460 -0.09 -4.08 -10.18
C GLY A 460 -1.25 -3.23 -10.72
N TYR A 461 -2.17 -2.81 -9.85
CA TYR A 461 -3.30 -1.96 -10.21
C TYR A 461 -2.85 -0.63 -10.83
N PHE A 462 -1.90 0.05 -10.20
CA PHE A 462 -1.40 1.33 -10.69
C PHE A 462 -0.56 1.19 -11.95
N ALA A 463 0.21 0.10 -12.06
CA ALA A 463 0.95 -0.20 -13.28
C ALA A 463 0.01 -0.49 -14.45
N ALA A 464 -1.07 -1.27 -14.22
CA ALA A 464 -2.07 -1.55 -15.24
C ALA A 464 -2.67 -0.25 -15.81
N ARG A 465 -3.06 0.69 -14.95
CA ARG A 465 -3.58 1.99 -15.38
C ARG A 465 -2.56 2.85 -16.14
N ARG A 466 -1.28 2.82 -15.74
CA ARG A 466 -0.22 3.63 -16.36
C ARG A 466 0.32 3.03 -17.66
N ILE A 467 0.46 1.72 -17.73
CA ILE A 467 1.15 1.03 -18.83
C ILE A 467 0.17 0.60 -19.94
N SER A 468 -1.06 0.20 -19.59
CA SER A 468 -2.00 -0.32 -20.59
C SER A 468 -2.27 0.62 -21.77
N PRO A 469 -2.34 1.95 -21.63
CA PRO A 469 -2.50 2.85 -22.76
C PRO A 469 -1.31 2.85 -23.74
N LYS A 470 -0.13 2.38 -23.30
CA LYS A 470 1.10 2.24 -24.10
C LYS A 470 1.24 0.85 -24.71
N ALA A 471 0.45 -0.11 -24.25
CA ALA A 471 0.46 -1.49 -24.71
C ALA A 471 -0.44 -1.63 -25.94
N HIS A 472 0.15 -1.44 -27.13
CA HIS A 472 -0.61 -1.41 -28.39
C HIS A 472 -0.90 -2.78 -28.99
N ALA A 473 -0.20 -3.82 -28.55
CA ALA A 473 -0.34 -5.17 -29.09
C ALA A 473 -0.05 -6.21 -28.00
N TRP A 474 -0.71 -7.35 -28.13
CA TRP A 474 -0.67 -8.43 -27.16
C TRP A 474 -0.54 -9.77 -27.88
N ILE A 475 0.38 -10.64 -27.44
CA ILE A 475 0.59 -11.95 -28.02
C ILE A 475 0.27 -13.02 -26.98
N ASN A 476 -0.54 -14.00 -27.37
CA ASN A 476 -0.92 -15.15 -26.54
C ASN A 476 -1.52 -14.77 -25.18
N ILE A 477 -2.50 -13.86 -25.17
CA ILE A 477 -3.13 -13.36 -23.96
C ILE A 477 -4.64 -13.56 -24.01
N ASP A 478 -5.24 -13.84 -22.86
CA ASP A 478 -6.70 -13.84 -22.71
C ASP A 478 -7.25 -12.44 -22.95
N MET A 479 -7.94 -12.27 -24.07
CA MET A 479 -8.48 -10.98 -24.48
C MET A 479 -9.57 -10.46 -23.54
N ASN A 480 -10.29 -11.32 -22.80
CA ASN A 480 -11.26 -10.86 -21.83
C ASN A 480 -10.58 -10.13 -20.68
N TRP A 481 -9.46 -10.69 -20.20
CA TRP A 481 -8.67 -10.04 -19.17
C TRP A 481 -8.00 -8.75 -19.69
N VAL A 482 -7.40 -8.79 -20.89
CA VAL A 482 -6.80 -7.59 -21.52
C VAL A 482 -7.83 -6.47 -21.66
N ASN A 483 -9.03 -6.76 -22.14
CA ASN A 483 -10.09 -5.76 -22.27
C ASN A 483 -10.43 -5.11 -20.92
N ARG A 484 -10.44 -5.87 -19.83
CA ARG A 484 -10.63 -5.35 -18.48
C ARG A 484 -9.52 -4.36 -18.10
N ILE A 485 -8.26 -4.72 -18.34
CA ILE A 485 -7.13 -3.83 -18.07
C ILE A 485 -7.21 -2.53 -18.87
N ILE A 486 -7.54 -2.62 -20.17
CA ILE A 486 -7.61 -1.46 -21.07
C ILE A 486 -8.75 -0.52 -20.69
N SER A 487 -9.87 -1.06 -20.19
CA SER A 487 -11.03 -0.29 -19.78
C SER A 487 -10.96 0.28 -18.37
N LEU A 488 -9.87 0.04 -17.64
CA LEU A 488 -9.72 0.45 -16.25
C LEU A 488 -9.69 1.97 -16.08
N THR A 489 -10.73 2.51 -15.46
CA THR A 489 -10.93 3.94 -15.21
C THR A 489 -10.63 4.31 -13.75
N PRO A 490 -10.44 5.61 -13.42
CA PRO A 490 -10.43 6.07 -12.03
C PRO A 490 -11.72 5.70 -11.30
N TYR A 491 -11.62 5.51 -9.98
CA TYR A 491 -12.81 5.44 -9.14
C TYR A 491 -13.57 6.77 -9.16
N CYS A 492 -14.91 6.69 -9.05
CA CYS A 492 -15.72 7.88 -8.83
C CYS A 492 -15.49 8.44 -7.41
N TYR A 493 -15.58 9.76 -7.27
CA TYR A 493 -15.54 10.38 -5.95
C TYR A 493 -16.77 9.97 -5.13
N PRO A 494 -16.62 9.73 -3.81
CA PRO A 494 -17.74 9.44 -2.94
C PRO A 494 -18.79 10.56 -2.94
N THR A 495 -20.07 10.19 -2.80
CA THR A 495 -21.19 11.15 -2.76
C THR A 495 -21.01 12.19 -1.64
N ASP A 496 -20.49 11.79 -0.49
CA ASP A 496 -20.22 12.70 0.63
C ASP A 496 -19.16 13.75 0.24
N GLU A 497 -18.10 13.32 -0.46
CA GLU A 497 -17.07 14.24 -0.96
C GLU A 497 -17.67 15.21 -1.98
N LEU A 498 -18.47 14.74 -2.93
CA LEU A 498 -19.16 15.57 -3.93
C LEU A 498 -20.13 16.56 -3.27
N SER A 499 -20.76 16.19 -2.15
CA SER A 499 -21.80 17.01 -1.49
C SER A 499 -21.23 18.02 -0.51
N TYR A 500 -20.17 17.68 0.21
CA TYR A 500 -19.62 18.43 1.33
C TYR A 500 -18.17 18.84 1.16
N GLY A 501 -17.47 18.26 0.22
CA GLY A 501 -16.11 18.64 -0.14
C GLY A 501 -16.05 20.03 -0.80
N ARG A 502 -14.89 20.66 -0.77
CA ARG A 502 -14.65 21.91 -1.49
C ARG A 502 -14.20 21.62 -2.90
N HIS A 503 -15.16 21.19 -3.74
CA HIS A 503 -14.89 20.97 -5.16
C HIS A 503 -14.73 22.28 -5.89
N GLN A 504 -13.71 22.35 -6.71
CA GLN A 504 -13.63 23.26 -7.85
C GLN A 504 -14.09 22.44 -9.05
N ASP A 505 -14.82 23.05 -9.98
CA ASP A 505 -15.48 22.38 -11.10
C ASP A 505 -14.64 21.24 -11.70
N LEU A 506 -15.15 20.02 -11.57
CA LEU A 506 -14.60 18.80 -12.15
C LEU A 506 -14.97 18.70 -13.62
#